data_0f363ee19a9de207eb335cade71505c8
#
_entry.id   0f363ee19a9de207eb335cade71505c8
#
_cell.length_a   1.000
_cell.length_b   1.000
_cell.length_c   1.000
_cell.angle_alpha   90.00
_cell.angle_beta   90.00
_cell.angle_gamma   90.00
#
_symmetry.space_group_name_H-M   'P 1'
#
loop_
_entity.id
_entity.type
_entity.pdbx_description
1 polymer ?
#
loop_
_entity_poly.entity_id
_entity_poly.type
_entity_poly.pdbx_seq_one_letter_code
_entity_poly.pdbx_strand_id
1 'polypeptide(L)'
;KVIGTYDPKDIFATRDTHPENYLETQEGRNLPVVHCVKNTPGWELNEKVVAALGDAKVIDKPTFGSRTLAEELEAIAAKEEIEVTLVGLCTDICVVSNALLIKAYLPEIQVKVIASCCAGVTPASHEAALTTMQMCQIKIENN
;
A
#
# COMPACT_ATOMS: atom_id res chain seq x y z
N LYS A 1 12.01 0.04 -10.69
CA LYS A 1 12.51 -1.27 -11.21
C LYS A 1 11.52 -2.39 -10.90
N VAL A 2 11.18 -2.65 -9.64
CA VAL A 2 10.33 -3.78 -9.23
C VAL A 2 8.97 -3.77 -9.95
N ILE A 3 8.27 -2.65 -10.00
CA ILE A 3 6.96 -2.55 -10.69
C ILE A 3 7.06 -3.07 -12.12
N GLY A 4 8.08 -2.66 -12.88
CA GLY A 4 8.25 -3.07 -14.28
C GLY A 4 8.69 -4.53 -14.49
N THR A 5 8.78 -5.35 -13.45
CA THR A 5 9.02 -6.80 -13.58
C THR A 5 7.73 -7.63 -13.55
N TYR A 6 6.60 -6.99 -13.31
CA TYR A 6 5.28 -7.61 -13.28
C TYR A 6 4.46 -7.20 -14.51
N ASP A 7 3.55 -8.05 -14.94
CA ASP A 7 2.53 -7.67 -15.94
C ASP A 7 1.58 -6.63 -15.31
N PRO A 8 1.21 -5.54 -15.99
CA PRO A 8 0.30 -4.54 -15.45
C PRO A 8 -1.03 -5.10 -14.89
N LYS A 9 -1.54 -6.19 -15.46
CA LYS A 9 -2.77 -6.86 -14.97
C LYS A 9 -2.60 -7.47 -13.56
N ASP A 10 -1.37 -7.76 -13.15
CA ASP A 10 -1.03 -8.34 -11.85
C ASP A 10 -0.59 -7.26 -10.85
N ILE A 11 -0.74 -5.97 -11.21
CA ILE A 11 -0.35 -4.84 -10.38
C ILE A 11 -1.59 -4.09 -9.91
N PHE A 12 -1.65 -3.84 -8.61
CA PHE A 12 -2.60 -2.93 -7.98
C PHE A 12 -1.84 -1.77 -7.34
N ALA A 13 -2.17 -0.55 -7.72
CA ALA A 13 -1.69 0.64 -7.05
C ALA A 13 -2.78 1.19 -6.12
N THR A 14 -2.47 1.45 -4.86
CA THR A 14 -3.37 2.17 -3.97
C THR A 14 -2.93 3.62 -3.86
N ARG A 15 -3.89 4.54 -3.93
CA ARG A 15 -3.66 5.97 -3.85
C ARG A 15 -4.43 6.55 -2.67
N ASP A 16 -3.70 7.20 -1.78
CA ASP A 16 -4.29 7.90 -0.65
C ASP A 16 -5.21 9.02 -1.14
N THR A 17 -6.43 9.10 -0.58
CA THR A 17 -7.46 9.98 -1.14
C THR A 17 -8.30 10.59 -0.02
N HIS A 18 -8.09 11.88 0.23
CA HIS A 18 -8.80 12.64 1.24
C HIS A 18 -9.89 13.54 0.65
N PRO A 19 -10.96 13.82 1.41
CA PRO A 19 -11.98 14.79 1.03
C PRO A 19 -11.46 16.23 1.19
N GLU A 20 -12.16 17.20 0.59
CA GLU A 20 -11.84 18.62 0.70
C GLU A 20 -11.84 19.12 2.15
N ASN A 21 -12.72 18.56 3.00
CA ASN A 21 -12.77 18.88 4.42
C ASN A 21 -11.82 18.03 5.29
N TYR A 22 -10.67 17.66 4.76
CA TYR A 22 -9.67 16.82 5.45
C TYR A 22 -9.41 17.25 6.91
N LEU A 23 -9.25 18.55 7.17
CA LEU A 23 -8.97 19.09 8.51
C LEU A 23 -10.09 18.84 9.53
N GLU A 24 -11.31 18.55 9.09
CA GLU A 24 -12.44 18.20 9.93
C GLU A 24 -12.49 16.70 10.27
N THR A 25 -11.69 15.89 9.58
CA THR A 25 -11.59 14.46 9.84
C THR A 25 -10.78 14.17 11.11
N GLN A 26 -10.90 12.97 11.66
CA GLN A 26 -10.05 12.55 12.79
C GLN A 26 -8.57 12.63 12.42
N GLU A 27 -8.19 12.17 11.23
CA GLU A 27 -6.82 12.21 10.75
C GLU A 27 -6.33 13.65 10.61
N GLY A 28 -7.11 14.53 10.00
CA GLY A 28 -6.76 15.95 9.85
C GLY A 28 -6.62 16.70 11.16
N ARG A 29 -7.35 16.30 12.20
CA ARG A 29 -7.15 16.84 13.56
C ARG A 29 -5.85 16.37 14.21
N ASN A 30 -5.44 15.12 13.94
CA ASN A 30 -4.21 14.55 14.49
C ASN A 30 -2.97 14.97 13.70
N LEU A 31 -3.11 15.13 12.37
CA LEU A 31 -2.09 15.57 11.44
C LEU A 31 -2.63 16.75 10.61
N PRO A 32 -2.55 18.00 11.09
CA PRO A 32 -3.16 19.15 10.42
C PRO A 32 -2.32 19.61 9.19
N VAL A 33 -1.96 18.69 8.34
CA VAL A 33 -1.23 18.92 7.09
C VAL A 33 -2.08 18.43 5.92
N VAL A 34 -2.69 19.34 5.19
CA VAL A 34 -3.50 19.01 4.02
C VAL A 34 -2.65 18.32 2.96
N HIS A 35 -3.03 17.11 2.58
CA HIS A 35 -2.34 16.30 1.58
C HIS A 35 -3.32 15.35 0.89
N CYS A 36 -2.95 14.86 -0.27
CA CYS A 36 -3.70 13.85 -1.05
C CYS A 36 -5.21 14.14 -1.18
N VAL A 37 -5.59 15.43 -1.19
CA VAL A 37 -6.99 15.82 -1.41
C VAL A 37 -7.37 15.53 -2.85
N LYS A 38 -8.48 14.82 -3.04
CA LYS A 38 -8.94 14.35 -4.35
C LYS A 38 -9.00 15.47 -5.38
N ASN A 39 -8.56 15.20 -6.59
CA ASN A 39 -8.51 16.14 -7.72
C ASN A 39 -7.54 17.33 -7.54
N THR A 40 -6.58 17.22 -6.66
CA THR A 40 -5.49 18.19 -6.53
C THR A 40 -4.16 17.60 -7.06
N PRO A 41 -3.18 18.47 -7.44
CA PRO A 41 -1.87 17.95 -7.87
C PRO A 41 -1.17 17.07 -6.81
N GLY A 42 -1.40 17.32 -5.53
CA GLY A 42 -0.83 16.53 -4.43
C GLY A 42 -1.47 15.14 -4.25
N TRP A 43 -2.57 14.87 -4.93
CA TRP A 43 -3.22 13.56 -4.96
C TRP A 43 -2.72 12.68 -6.10
N GLU A 44 -2.19 13.28 -7.16
CA GLU A 44 -1.72 12.53 -8.32
C GLU A 44 -0.50 11.67 -7.97
N LEU A 45 -0.44 10.48 -8.57
CA LEU A 45 0.72 9.61 -8.45
C LEU A 45 1.94 10.25 -9.12
N ASN A 46 3.12 9.99 -8.57
CA ASN A 46 4.37 10.45 -9.17
C ASN A 46 4.52 9.95 -10.62
N GLU A 47 4.92 10.83 -11.53
CA GLU A 47 5.04 10.54 -12.97
C GLU A 47 5.85 9.26 -13.28
N LYS A 48 6.94 9.02 -12.54
CA LYS A 48 7.76 7.81 -12.72
C LYS A 48 7.03 6.55 -12.28
N VAL A 49 6.15 6.66 -11.30
CA VAL A 49 5.31 5.55 -10.85
C VAL A 49 4.24 5.28 -11.90
N VAL A 50 3.55 6.31 -12.37
CA VAL A 50 2.54 6.19 -13.45
C VAL A 50 3.14 5.53 -14.68
N ALA A 51 4.32 5.98 -15.13
CA ALA A 51 5.01 5.38 -16.28
C ALA A 51 5.37 3.90 -16.06
N ALA A 52 5.63 3.48 -14.83
CA ALA A 52 5.96 2.09 -14.51
C ALA A 52 4.71 1.20 -14.34
N LEU A 53 3.58 1.77 -13.97
CA LEU A 53 2.33 1.05 -13.75
C LEU A 53 1.66 0.64 -15.09
N GLY A 54 1.84 1.42 -16.15
CA GLY A 54 1.11 1.20 -17.41
C GLY A 54 -0.39 1.24 -17.17
N ASP A 55 -1.10 0.18 -17.59
CA ASP A 55 -2.56 0.04 -17.46
C ASP A 55 -2.98 -0.64 -16.14
N ALA A 56 -2.10 -0.70 -15.14
CA ALA A 56 -2.38 -1.29 -13.84
C ALA A 56 -3.55 -0.59 -13.14
N LYS A 57 -4.33 -1.37 -12.38
CA LYS A 57 -5.48 -0.86 -11.65
C LYS A 57 -5.05 0.06 -10.50
N VAL A 58 -5.60 1.27 -10.48
CA VAL A 58 -5.44 2.22 -9.37
C VAL A 58 -6.69 2.22 -8.50
N ILE A 59 -6.51 2.05 -7.19
CA ILE A 59 -7.57 2.04 -6.18
C ILE A 59 -7.40 3.26 -5.28
N ASP A 60 -8.36 4.17 -5.31
CA ASP A 60 -8.42 5.28 -4.35
C ASP A 60 -8.85 4.75 -2.98
N LYS A 61 -8.09 5.05 -1.95
CA LYS A 61 -8.37 4.60 -0.59
C LYS A 61 -8.48 5.77 0.38
N PRO A 62 -9.56 5.86 1.16
CA PRO A 62 -9.75 6.91 2.18
C PRO A 62 -9.16 6.53 3.54
N THR A 63 -8.50 5.40 3.65
CA THR A 63 -7.96 4.80 4.88
C THR A 63 -6.56 4.25 4.65
N PHE A 64 -5.79 4.01 5.70
CA PHE A 64 -4.41 3.52 5.57
C PHE A 64 -4.34 2.16 4.88
N GLY A 65 -5.14 1.19 5.33
CA GLY A 65 -5.35 -0.08 4.62
C GLY A 65 -6.53 0.03 3.66
N SER A 66 -6.45 -0.62 2.50
CA SER A 66 -7.49 -0.65 1.48
C SER A 66 -8.35 -1.92 1.58
N ARG A 67 -9.58 -1.78 2.02
CA ARG A 67 -10.54 -2.90 2.00
C ARG A 67 -10.79 -3.39 0.58
N THR A 68 -10.96 -2.47 -0.37
CA THR A 68 -11.17 -2.82 -1.78
C THR A 68 -10.02 -3.67 -2.32
N LEU A 69 -8.75 -3.33 -2.00
CA LEU A 69 -7.61 -4.16 -2.40
C LEU A 69 -7.70 -5.57 -1.80
N ALA A 70 -8.01 -5.68 -0.51
CA ALA A 70 -8.12 -6.98 0.14
C ALA A 70 -9.24 -7.85 -0.45
N GLU A 71 -10.40 -7.26 -0.73
CA GLU A 71 -11.55 -7.92 -1.38
C GLU A 71 -11.23 -8.36 -2.82
N GLU A 72 -10.51 -7.54 -3.59
CA GLU A 72 -10.04 -7.90 -4.94
C GLU A 72 -9.07 -9.10 -4.90
N LEU A 73 -8.11 -9.06 -4.00
CA LEU A 73 -7.15 -10.16 -3.84
C LEU A 73 -7.83 -11.44 -3.37
N GLU A 74 -8.81 -11.36 -2.47
CA GLU A 74 -9.62 -12.51 -2.04
C GLU A 74 -10.38 -13.12 -3.23
N ALA A 75 -10.97 -12.29 -4.09
CA ALA A 75 -11.67 -12.75 -5.28
C ALA A 75 -10.76 -13.43 -6.32
N ILE A 76 -9.49 -13.00 -6.40
CA ILE A 76 -8.48 -13.63 -7.25
C ILE A 76 -8.02 -14.96 -6.62
N ALA A 77 -7.68 -14.94 -5.33
CA ALA A 77 -7.22 -16.13 -4.59
C ALA A 77 -8.25 -17.27 -4.56
N ALA A 78 -9.53 -16.95 -4.70
CA ALA A 78 -10.58 -17.96 -4.83
C ALA A 78 -10.52 -18.76 -6.15
N LYS A 79 -9.74 -18.30 -7.13
CA LYS A 79 -9.66 -18.89 -8.49
C LYS A 79 -8.28 -19.45 -8.81
N GLU A 80 -7.24 -18.92 -8.21
CA GLU A 80 -5.85 -19.26 -8.48
C GLU A 80 -4.96 -19.04 -7.26
N GLU A 81 -3.83 -19.75 -7.19
CA GLU A 81 -2.82 -19.49 -6.18
C GLU A 81 -2.12 -18.14 -6.44
N ILE A 82 -2.02 -17.33 -5.40
CA ILE A 82 -1.35 -16.03 -5.48
C ILE A 82 -0.32 -15.86 -4.36
N GLU A 83 0.69 -15.04 -4.65
CA GLU A 83 1.53 -14.39 -3.64
C GLU A 83 1.41 -12.87 -3.82
N VAL A 84 1.57 -12.12 -2.74
CA VAL A 84 1.48 -10.66 -2.79
C VAL A 84 2.81 -10.04 -2.42
N THR A 85 3.32 -9.16 -3.29
CA THR A 85 4.51 -8.34 -3.03
C THR A 85 4.11 -6.90 -2.81
N LEU A 86 4.49 -6.33 -1.67
CA LEU A 86 4.20 -4.94 -1.32
C LEU A 86 5.45 -4.07 -1.44
N VAL A 87 5.28 -2.89 -2.02
CA VAL A 87 6.27 -1.82 -2.11
C VAL A 87 5.58 -0.47 -1.95
N GLY A 88 6.31 0.57 -1.59
CA GLY A 88 5.78 1.95 -1.56
C GLY A 88 5.88 2.65 -0.22
N LEU A 89 5.00 3.61 -0.01
CA LEU A 89 5.03 4.56 1.11
C LEU A 89 3.68 4.63 1.83
N CYS A 90 3.66 4.91 3.11
CA CYS A 90 4.78 4.79 4.06
C CYS A 90 4.80 3.39 4.64
N THR A 91 6.00 2.84 4.89
CA THR A 91 6.18 1.50 5.47
C THR A 91 5.40 1.33 6.76
N ASP A 92 5.47 2.32 7.62
CA ASP A 92 4.91 2.39 8.98
C ASP A 92 3.45 2.84 9.04
N ILE A 93 2.82 3.13 7.89
CA ILE A 93 1.42 3.55 7.81
C ILE A 93 0.68 2.66 6.81
N CYS A 94 0.73 3.00 5.52
CA CYS A 94 -0.08 2.32 4.49
C CYS A 94 0.42 0.90 4.19
N VAL A 95 1.75 0.68 4.13
CA VAL A 95 2.30 -0.63 3.78
C VAL A 95 1.98 -1.66 4.87
N VAL A 96 2.29 -1.37 6.14
CA VAL A 96 1.97 -2.27 7.25
C VAL A 96 0.47 -2.50 7.39
N SER A 97 -0.35 -1.45 7.21
CA SER A 97 -1.80 -1.58 7.30
C SER A 97 -2.38 -2.50 6.21
N ASN A 98 -1.91 -2.37 4.97
CA ASN A 98 -2.33 -3.26 3.88
C ASN A 98 -1.78 -4.68 4.09
N ALA A 99 -0.54 -4.84 4.49
CA ALA A 99 0.07 -6.14 4.74
C ALA A 99 -0.72 -6.95 5.79
N LEU A 100 -1.05 -6.34 6.92
CA LEU A 100 -1.83 -6.98 7.98
C LEU A 100 -3.28 -7.25 7.56
N LEU A 101 -3.89 -6.32 6.83
CA LEU A 101 -5.25 -6.49 6.31
C LEU A 101 -5.33 -7.64 5.30
N ILE A 102 -4.39 -7.74 4.38
CA ILE A 102 -4.30 -8.85 3.42
C ILE A 102 -4.13 -10.19 4.16
N LYS A 103 -3.26 -10.23 5.18
CA LYS A 103 -3.11 -11.45 6.01
C LYS A 103 -4.37 -11.81 6.79
N ALA A 104 -5.20 -10.82 7.16
CA ALA A 104 -6.47 -11.09 7.82
C ALA A 104 -7.53 -11.69 6.86
N TYR A 105 -7.56 -11.24 5.61
CA TYR A 105 -8.45 -11.80 4.57
C TYR A 105 -7.93 -13.14 4.04
N LEU A 106 -6.63 -13.27 3.86
CA LEU A 106 -5.97 -14.39 3.20
C LEU A 106 -4.81 -14.92 4.06
N PRO A 107 -5.11 -15.61 5.17
CA PRO A 107 -4.10 -16.02 6.15
C PRO A 107 -3.05 -17.00 5.58
N GLU A 108 -3.41 -17.79 4.57
CA GLU A 108 -2.55 -18.84 4.03
C GLU A 108 -1.65 -18.40 2.87
N ILE A 109 -1.93 -17.25 2.23
CA ILE A 109 -1.08 -16.78 1.14
C ILE A 109 0.25 -16.22 1.64
N GLN A 110 1.27 -16.31 0.80
CA GLN A 110 2.53 -15.64 1.07
C GLN A 110 2.40 -14.14 0.78
N VAL A 111 2.67 -13.32 1.79
CA VAL A 111 2.81 -11.87 1.66
C VAL A 111 4.28 -11.52 1.90
N LYS A 112 4.85 -10.70 1.03
CA LYS A 112 6.21 -10.20 1.16
C LYS A 112 6.29 -8.68 0.96
N VAL A 113 7.27 -8.07 1.59
CA VAL A 113 7.59 -6.64 1.47
C VAL A 113 9.04 -6.51 1.03
N ILE A 114 9.30 -5.72 -0.01
CA ILE A 114 10.66 -5.39 -0.42
C ILE A 114 11.07 -4.10 0.31
N ALA A 115 11.81 -4.25 1.40
CA ALA A 115 12.15 -3.15 2.29
C ALA A 115 12.90 -2.01 1.59
N SER A 116 13.84 -2.34 0.68
CA SER A 116 14.59 -1.35 -0.11
C SER A 116 13.72 -0.53 -1.09
N CYS A 117 12.47 -0.97 -1.33
CA CYS A 117 11.47 -0.29 -2.16
C CYS A 117 10.36 0.34 -1.30
N CYS A 118 10.57 0.47 0.01
CA CYS A 118 9.69 1.12 0.95
C CYS A 118 10.43 2.20 1.73
N ALA A 119 9.70 3.20 2.23
CA ALA A 119 10.24 4.19 3.15
C ALA A 119 9.16 4.55 4.19
N GLY A 120 9.57 4.67 5.44
CA GLY A 120 8.74 5.13 6.54
C GLY A 120 8.86 6.63 6.77
N VAL A 121 8.06 7.16 7.69
CA VAL A 121 8.14 8.56 8.12
C VAL A 121 9.50 8.87 8.75
N THR A 122 10.03 7.92 9.52
CA THR A 122 11.40 7.97 10.05
C THR A 122 12.08 6.61 9.85
N PRO A 123 13.43 6.55 9.85
CA PRO A 123 14.14 5.26 9.84
C PRO A 123 13.71 4.34 10.99
N ALA A 124 13.51 4.89 12.18
CA ALA A 124 13.12 4.09 13.34
C ALA A 124 11.72 3.48 13.21
N SER A 125 10.73 4.24 12.71
CA SER A 125 9.38 3.74 12.50
C SER A 125 9.31 2.77 11.31
N HIS A 126 10.15 2.96 10.28
CA HIS A 126 10.31 2.00 9.19
C HIS A 126 10.76 0.63 9.72
N GLU A 127 11.84 0.57 10.48
CA GLU A 127 12.36 -0.69 11.06
C GLU A 127 11.36 -1.34 12.03
N ALA A 128 10.67 -0.54 12.85
CA ALA A 128 9.62 -1.05 13.72
C ALA A 128 8.47 -1.71 12.94
N ALA A 129 8.05 -1.10 11.84
CA ALA A 129 7.01 -1.66 10.98
C ALA A 129 7.47 -2.96 10.29
N LEU A 130 8.70 -3.02 9.78
CA LEU A 130 9.27 -4.24 9.21
C LEU A 130 9.31 -5.37 10.25
N THR A 131 9.75 -5.08 11.46
CA THR A 131 9.77 -6.04 12.58
C THR A 131 8.36 -6.54 12.90
N THR A 132 7.39 -5.64 12.99
CA THR A 132 5.98 -6.00 13.22
C THR A 132 5.44 -6.92 12.14
N MET A 133 5.70 -6.61 10.88
CA MET A 133 5.28 -7.44 9.76
C MET A 133 5.91 -8.83 9.78
N GLN A 134 7.20 -8.95 10.13
CA GLN A 134 7.86 -10.24 10.31
C GLN A 134 7.21 -11.09 11.39
N MET A 135 6.87 -10.49 12.54
CA MET A 135 6.17 -11.20 13.63
C MET A 135 4.77 -11.67 13.20
N CYS A 136 4.16 -10.99 12.22
CA CYS A 136 2.87 -11.35 11.63
C CYS A 136 2.99 -12.25 10.39
N GLN A 137 4.08 -12.98 10.22
CA GLN A 137 4.31 -13.94 9.13
C GLN A 137 4.43 -13.32 7.73
N ILE A 138 4.80 -12.06 7.64
CA ILE A 138 5.07 -11.38 6.38
C ILE A 138 6.58 -11.44 6.12
N LYS A 139 6.96 -11.90 4.94
CA LYS A 139 8.36 -12.02 4.56
C LYS A 139 8.95 -10.65 4.22
N ILE A 140 10.08 -10.29 4.81
CA ILE A 140 10.81 -9.08 4.48
C ILE A 140 12.00 -9.44 3.59
N GLU A 141 12.07 -8.81 2.42
CA GLU A 141 13.18 -8.96 1.46
C GLU A 141 13.95 -7.64 1.33
N ASN A 142 15.27 -7.75 1.23
CA ASN A 142 16.20 -6.62 1.06
C ASN A 142 16.89 -6.74 -0.31
N ASN A 143 16.15 -6.64 -1.38
CA ASN A 143 16.71 -6.75 -2.74
C ASN A 143 17.11 -5.39 -3.31
#